data_393ff71592ec7153daf14163327abcc3
#
_entry.id   393ff71592ec7153daf14163327abcc3
#
_cell.length_a   1.000
_cell.length_b   1.000
_cell.length_c   1.000
_cell.angle_alpha   90.00
_cell.angle_beta   90.00
_cell.angle_gamma   90.00
#
_symmetry.space_group_name_H-M   'P 1'
#
loop_
_entity.id
_entity.type
_entity.pdbx_description
1 polymer ?
#
loop_
_entity_poly.entity_id
_entity_poly.type
_entity_poly.pdbx_seq_one_letter_code
_entity_poly.pdbx_strand_id
1 'polypeptide(L)'
;MRTEIADALLRAVLPPWAVGAARADDVSGPLFAVERALCEGAGPRREGEFTTGRWCAHRALVRLGGSPVAVGRGPRGEPLWPPGVLGSITHCPGFRGAALCRAGPARALGIDAEVDAPLPARVRDRLISTDEAGRMRPEVAGERLLFSAKEAAYKACSALVGDGRVPRLAELRILVEPGRHGPGTSGRFRVRVPALTVDLDGRHFEGRWKRSHGLVLTSCVILRPGTEVPRAWRPGTEVPTAQG
;
A
#
# COMPACT_ATOMS: atom_id res chain seq x y z
N MET A 1 7.41 9.81 -15.50
CA MET A 1 7.01 10.60 -14.27
C MET A 1 8.29 10.96 -13.52
N ARG A 2 8.39 12.16 -12.92
CA ARG A 2 9.58 12.53 -12.08
C ARG A 2 9.48 11.88 -10.70
N THR A 3 10.63 11.65 -10.05
CA THR A 3 10.71 11.04 -8.72
C THR A 3 9.97 11.84 -7.65
N GLU A 4 10.03 13.18 -7.70
CA GLU A 4 9.33 14.06 -6.76
C GLU A 4 7.81 13.85 -6.82
N ILE A 5 7.28 13.61 -8.02
CA ILE A 5 5.86 13.29 -8.23
C ILE A 5 5.52 11.93 -7.62
N ALA A 6 6.37 10.91 -7.84
CA ALA A 6 6.17 9.59 -7.24
C ALA A 6 6.12 9.66 -5.71
N ASP A 7 7.05 10.41 -5.12
CA ASP A 7 7.12 10.63 -3.66
C ASP A 7 5.88 11.38 -3.13
N ALA A 8 5.44 12.41 -3.85
CA ALA A 8 4.25 13.17 -3.50
C ALA A 8 2.96 12.33 -3.61
N LEU A 9 2.84 11.50 -4.64
CA LEU A 9 1.70 10.58 -4.80
C LEU A 9 1.63 9.57 -3.64
N LEU A 10 2.77 9.00 -3.25
CA LEU A 10 2.81 8.08 -2.11
C LEU A 10 2.37 8.79 -0.83
N ARG A 11 2.93 9.97 -0.54
CA ARG A 11 2.55 10.77 0.64
C ARG A 11 1.06 11.08 0.69
N ALA A 12 0.43 11.34 -0.44
CA ALA A 12 -0.99 11.69 -0.51
C ALA A 12 -1.94 10.58 -0.01
N VAL A 13 -1.49 9.33 0.01
CA VAL A 13 -2.28 8.20 0.52
C VAL A 13 -1.85 7.75 1.92
N LEU A 14 -0.73 8.24 2.46
CA LEU A 14 -0.23 7.84 3.77
C LEU A 14 -0.84 8.65 4.93
N PRO A 15 -0.99 8.06 6.12
CA PRO A 15 -1.34 8.82 7.33
C PRO A 15 -0.19 9.76 7.73
N PRO A 16 -0.50 10.83 8.49
CA PRO A 16 0.49 11.86 8.85
C PRO A 16 1.67 11.33 9.68
N TRP A 17 1.51 10.21 10.36
CA TRP A 17 2.54 9.56 11.17
C TRP A 17 3.32 8.45 10.43
N ALA A 18 3.00 8.22 9.16
CA ALA A 18 3.77 7.34 8.29
C ALA A 18 4.65 8.15 7.33
N VAL A 19 5.78 7.59 6.99
CA VAL A 19 6.71 8.12 6.01
C VAL A 19 6.79 7.18 4.82
N GLY A 20 7.10 7.72 3.66
CA GLY A 20 7.33 6.93 2.46
C GLY A 20 8.49 7.46 1.66
N ALA A 21 9.02 6.64 0.78
CA ALA A 21 9.92 7.04 -0.28
C ALA A 21 9.53 6.30 -1.57
N ALA A 22 9.52 7.02 -2.68
CA ALA A 22 9.17 6.44 -3.96
C ALA A 22 10.05 6.94 -5.11
N ARG A 23 10.10 6.16 -6.19
CA ARG A 23 10.79 6.48 -7.44
C ARG A 23 9.95 6.06 -8.64
N ALA A 24 10.17 6.76 -9.74
CA ALA A 24 9.60 6.42 -11.03
C ALA A 24 10.46 5.39 -11.81
N ASP A 25 11.77 5.45 -11.60
CA ASP A 25 12.77 4.69 -12.34
C ASP A 25 13.51 3.74 -11.42
N ASP A 26 14.13 2.72 -12.00
CA ASP A 26 15.02 1.83 -11.27
C ASP A 26 16.33 2.54 -10.92
N VAL A 27 16.87 2.25 -9.75
CA VAL A 27 18.16 2.74 -9.30
C VAL A 27 19.14 1.58 -9.16
N SER A 28 20.38 1.85 -9.50
CA SER A 28 21.52 1.05 -9.05
C SER A 28 21.91 1.55 -7.67
N GLY A 29 21.94 0.67 -6.68
CA GLY A 29 22.30 1.05 -5.31
C GLY A 29 22.82 -0.14 -4.52
N PRO A 30 23.55 0.11 -3.43
CA PRO A 30 24.06 -0.97 -2.61
C PRO A 30 22.90 -1.69 -1.92
N LEU A 31 22.89 -3.02 -2.06
CA LEU A 31 22.09 -3.93 -1.28
C LEU A 31 22.92 -4.50 -0.13
N PHE A 32 22.31 -4.70 1.03
CA PHE A 32 22.92 -5.50 2.08
C PHE A 32 23.11 -6.96 1.59
N ALA A 33 24.04 -7.70 2.18
CA ALA A 33 24.36 -9.06 1.76
C ALA A 33 23.12 -9.97 1.71
N VAL A 34 22.28 -9.92 2.74
CA VAL A 34 21.03 -10.70 2.80
C VAL A 34 20.02 -10.29 1.71
N GLU A 35 19.96 -9.01 1.35
CA GLU A 35 19.07 -8.54 0.29
C GLU A 35 19.58 -8.98 -1.09
N ARG A 36 20.88 -8.94 -1.31
CA ARG A 36 21.51 -9.41 -2.54
C ARG A 36 21.20 -10.89 -2.79
N ALA A 37 21.35 -11.72 -1.76
CA ALA A 37 21.01 -13.13 -1.83
C ALA A 37 19.53 -13.39 -2.19
N LEU A 38 18.61 -12.49 -1.81
CA LEU A 38 17.17 -12.61 -2.13
C LEU A 38 16.83 -12.33 -3.59
N CYS A 39 17.70 -11.68 -4.36
CA CYS A 39 17.50 -11.43 -5.79
C CYS A 39 18.52 -12.16 -6.67
N GLU A 40 19.38 -12.98 -6.10
CA GLU A 40 20.33 -13.80 -6.84
C GLU A 40 19.61 -14.69 -7.87
N GLY A 41 20.10 -14.70 -9.11
CA GLY A 41 19.47 -15.41 -10.21
C GLY A 41 18.21 -14.76 -10.79
N ALA A 42 17.78 -13.60 -10.28
CA ALA A 42 16.67 -12.86 -10.87
C ALA A 42 17.12 -12.22 -12.21
N GLY A 43 16.18 -12.16 -13.17
CA GLY A 43 16.45 -11.42 -14.41
C GLY A 43 16.56 -9.91 -14.16
N PRO A 44 17.20 -9.14 -15.08
CA PRO A 44 17.53 -7.71 -14.86
C PRO A 44 16.36 -6.83 -14.43
N ARG A 45 15.18 -7.04 -15.02
CA ARG A 45 13.98 -6.31 -14.64
C ARG A 45 13.61 -6.54 -13.16
N ARG A 46 13.60 -7.80 -12.74
CA ARG A 46 13.21 -8.16 -11.35
C ARG A 46 14.26 -7.68 -10.34
N GLU A 47 15.53 -7.74 -10.71
CA GLU A 47 16.61 -7.21 -9.92
C GLU A 47 16.50 -5.69 -9.75
N GLY A 48 16.20 -4.94 -10.82
CA GLY A 48 15.97 -3.49 -10.77
C GLY A 48 14.79 -3.13 -9.87
N GLU A 49 13.65 -3.80 -10.04
CA GLU A 49 12.45 -3.61 -9.20
C GLU A 49 12.75 -3.89 -7.72
N PHE A 50 13.47 -4.98 -7.43
CA PHE A 50 13.83 -5.37 -6.07
C PHE A 50 14.80 -4.37 -5.44
N THR A 51 15.89 -4.04 -6.13
CA THR A 51 16.91 -3.10 -5.67
C THR A 51 16.30 -1.73 -5.38
N THR A 52 15.45 -1.24 -6.27
CA THR A 52 14.79 0.05 -6.07
C THR A 52 13.79 0.01 -4.93
N GLY A 53 13.03 -1.08 -4.77
CA GLY A 53 12.15 -1.28 -3.62
C GLY A 53 12.92 -1.25 -2.29
N ARG A 54 14.10 -1.88 -2.22
CA ARG A 54 14.98 -1.85 -1.04
C ARG A 54 15.57 -0.46 -0.80
N TRP A 55 16.01 0.22 -1.86
CA TRP A 55 16.44 1.62 -1.76
C TRP A 55 15.34 2.50 -1.18
N CYS A 56 14.10 2.38 -1.64
CA CYS A 56 12.96 3.10 -1.07
C CYS A 56 12.74 2.76 0.41
N ALA A 57 12.86 1.49 0.78
CA ALA A 57 12.75 1.04 2.17
C ALA A 57 13.82 1.68 3.07
N HIS A 58 15.08 1.68 2.64
CA HIS A 58 16.18 2.31 3.37
C HIS A 58 15.98 3.82 3.52
N ARG A 59 15.53 4.52 2.45
CA ARG A 59 15.21 5.95 2.53
C ARG A 59 14.04 6.23 3.47
N ALA A 60 13.03 5.38 3.48
CA ALA A 60 11.91 5.50 4.41
C ALA A 60 12.33 5.24 5.87
N LEU A 61 13.26 4.30 6.13
CA LEU A 61 13.87 4.10 7.46
C LEU A 61 14.58 5.36 7.96
N VAL A 62 15.36 6.01 7.10
CA VAL A 62 16.02 7.29 7.44
C VAL A 62 15.00 8.38 7.74
N ARG A 63 13.94 8.50 6.91
CA ARG A 63 12.84 9.46 7.15
C ARG A 63 12.08 9.19 8.44
N LEU A 64 12.06 7.93 8.90
CA LEU A 64 11.45 7.53 10.18
C LEU A 64 12.37 7.83 11.39
N GLY A 65 13.56 8.40 11.17
CA GLY A 65 14.55 8.72 12.20
C GLY A 65 15.45 7.55 12.58
N GLY A 66 15.52 6.52 11.74
CA GLY A 66 16.43 5.38 11.91
C GLY A 66 17.61 5.41 10.94
N SER A 67 18.41 4.35 10.95
CA SER A 67 19.47 4.10 9.97
C SER A 67 19.00 3.07 8.93
N PRO A 68 19.58 3.03 7.74
CA PRO A 68 19.37 1.96 6.79
C PRO A 68 19.86 0.64 7.41
N VAL A 69 18.99 -0.37 7.38
CA VAL A 69 19.32 -1.73 7.79
C VAL A 69 18.77 -2.71 6.76
N ALA A 70 19.32 -3.91 6.74
CA ALA A 70 18.88 -4.95 5.85
C ALA A 70 17.40 -5.30 6.08
N VAL A 71 16.64 -5.35 4.99
CA VAL A 71 15.23 -5.76 4.99
C VAL A 71 15.12 -7.16 4.38
N GLY A 72 14.98 -8.15 5.23
CA GLY A 72 14.83 -9.54 4.83
C GLY A 72 13.49 -9.82 4.15
N ARG A 73 13.23 -11.12 3.93
CA ARG A 73 11.98 -11.61 3.34
C ARG A 73 11.43 -12.76 4.18
N GLY A 74 10.18 -12.66 4.57
CA GLY A 74 9.47 -13.71 5.28
C GLY A 74 8.95 -14.82 4.35
N PRO A 75 8.39 -15.88 4.92
CA PRO A 75 7.97 -17.07 4.18
C PRO A 75 6.87 -16.81 3.15
N ARG A 76 6.08 -15.76 3.31
CA ARG A 76 5.05 -15.34 2.35
C ARG A 76 5.52 -14.24 1.38
N GLY A 77 6.79 -13.88 1.43
CA GLY A 77 7.38 -12.83 0.61
C GLY A 77 7.29 -11.43 1.22
N GLU A 78 6.72 -11.30 2.42
CA GLU A 78 6.61 -10.05 3.14
C GLU A 78 7.99 -9.53 3.57
N PRO A 79 8.20 -8.21 3.59
CA PRO A 79 9.43 -7.62 4.09
C PRO A 79 9.52 -7.77 5.61
N LEU A 80 10.70 -8.18 6.12
CA LEU A 80 11.00 -8.27 7.55
C LEU A 80 11.59 -6.94 8.02
N TRP A 81 10.79 -6.17 8.73
CA TRP A 81 11.18 -4.86 9.24
C TRP A 81 11.91 -4.96 10.59
N PRO A 82 12.72 -3.95 10.95
CA PRO A 82 13.29 -3.85 12.30
C PRO A 82 12.22 -3.83 13.39
N PRO A 83 12.55 -4.25 14.62
CA PRO A 83 11.61 -4.19 15.74
C PRO A 83 10.97 -2.81 15.91
N GLY A 84 9.66 -2.79 16.11
CA GLY A 84 8.89 -1.55 16.28
C GLY A 84 8.62 -0.75 15.00
N VAL A 85 8.99 -1.28 13.83
CA VAL A 85 8.67 -0.69 12.52
C VAL A 85 7.64 -1.57 11.82
N LEU A 86 6.66 -0.91 11.22
CA LEU A 86 5.67 -1.51 10.33
C LEU A 86 5.83 -0.92 8.93
N GLY A 87 5.58 -1.70 7.89
CA GLY A 87 5.70 -1.15 6.56
C GLY A 87 5.31 -2.09 5.42
N SER A 88 5.38 -1.55 4.23
CA SER A 88 5.01 -2.24 3.00
C SER A 88 5.81 -1.70 1.82
N ILE A 89 6.08 -2.56 0.85
CA ILE A 89 6.76 -2.23 -0.41
C ILE A 89 5.81 -2.55 -1.55
N THR A 90 5.81 -1.70 -2.57
CA THR A 90 5.07 -1.93 -3.82
C THR A 90 5.85 -1.46 -5.03
N HIS A 91 5.52 -2.03 -6.20
CA HIS A 91 6.05 -1.61 -7.48
C HIS A 91 5.08 -1.93 -8.61
N CYS A 92 5.05 -1.06 -9.60
CA CYS A 92 4.45 -1.32 -10.91
C CYS A 92 5.28 -0.59 -11.99
N PRO A 93 5.00 -0.77 -13.29
CA PRO A 93 5.63 0.04 -14.32
C PRO A 93 5.52 1.54 -14.03
N GLY A 94 6.67 2.23 -13.96
CA GLY A 94 6.75 3.66 -13.64
C GLY A 94 6.62 4.03 -12.17
N PHE A 95 6.59 3.06 -11.23
CA PHE A 95 6.53 3.34 -9.80
C PHE A 95 7.17 2.23 -8.95
N ARG A 96 8.01 2.61 -7.99
CA ARG A 96 8.50 1.78 -6.88
C ARG A 96 8.40 2.59 -5.61
N GLY A 97 7.91 1.99 -4.52
CA GLY A 97 7.76 2.72 -3.26
C GLY A 97 7.77 1.82 -2.03
N ALA A 98 8.17 2.42 -0.93
CA ALA A 98 8.06 1.83 0.41
C ALA A 98 7.44 2.85 1.37
N ALA A 99 6.60 2.37 2.26
CA ALA A 99 5.99 3.16 3.32
C ALA A 99 6.21 2.49 4.66
N LEU A 100 6.57 3.28 5.67
CA LEU A 100 6.88 2.82 7.01
C LEU A 100 6.19 3.69 8.07
N CYS A 101 5.94 3.10 9.22
CA CYS A 101 5.56 3.82 10.43
C CYS A 101 6.12 3.14 11.68
N ARG A 102 6.13 3.84 12.81
CA ARG A 102 6.37 3.22 14.12
C ARG A 102 5.15 2.39 14.54
N ALA A 103 5.40 1.25 15.15
CA ALA A 103 4.36 0.53 15.86
C ALA A 103 3.88 1.41 17.03
N GLY A 104 2.58 1.62 17.10
CA GLY A 104 1.94 2.52 18.07
C GLY A 104 0.45 2.55 17.77
N PRO A 105 -0.05 3.58 17.04
CA PRO A 105 -1.46 3.65 16.66
C PRO A 105 -1.85 2.57 15.66
N ALA A 106 -0.90 2.11 14.82
CA ALA A 106 -1.12 1.06 13.85
C ALA A 106 -0.64 -0.31 14.34
N ARG A 107 -1.29 -1.34 13.87
CA ARG A 107 -0.89 -2.74 13.95
C ARG A 107 -0.25 -3.23 12.65
N ALA A 108 -0.67 -2.66 11.51
CA ALA A 108 -0.12 -2.98 10.19
C ALA A 108 -0.34 -1.84 9.21
N LEU A 109 0.51 -1.80 8.19
CA LEU A 109 0.44 -0.89 7.05
C LEU A 109 0.68 -1.68 5.77
N GLY A 110 -0.21 -1.54 4.80
CA GLY A 110 -0.05 -2.05 3.43
C GLY A 110 -0.18 -0.92 2.43
N ILE A 111 0.62 -0.95 1.38
CA ILE A 111 0.50 -0.05 0.23
C ILE A 111 0.48 -0.84 -1.06
N ASP A 112 -0.19 -0.28 -2.05
CA ASP A 112 -0.15 -0.80 -3.40
C ASP A 112 -0.14 0.30 -4.45
N ALA A 113 0.44 -0.01 -5.62
CA ALA A 113 0.50 0.87 -6.76
C ALA A 113 0.28 0.07 -8.04
N GLU A 114 -0.59 0.58 -8.91
CA GLU A 114 -0.98 -0.04 -10.15
C GLU A 114 -1.00 0.98 -11.30
N VAL A 115 -0.73 0.53 -12.52
CA VAL A 115 -1.02 1.32 -13.71
C VAL A 115 -2.54 1.46 -13.84
N ASP A 116 -3.00 2.68 -14.04
CA ASP A 116 -4.44 2.99 -14.18
C ASP A 116 -4.96 2.54 -15.56
N ALA A 117 -5.15 1.24 -15.69
CA ALA A 117 -5.61 0.56 -16.90
C ALA A 117 -6.60 -0.55 -16.54
N PRO A 118 -7.47 -0.98 -17.45
CA PRO A 118 -8.40 -2.08 -17.19
C PRO A 118 -7.68 -3.34 -16.68
N LEU A 119 -8.35 -4.10 -15.83
CA LEU A 119 -7.86 -5.41 -15.41
C LEU A 119 -8.02 -6.43 -16.55
N PRO A 120 -7.09 -7.39 -16.68
CA PRO A 120 -7.35 -8.57 -17.49
C PRO A 120 -8.64 -9.27 -17.00
N ALA A 121 -9.51 -9.68 -17.92
CA ALA A 121 -10.82 -10.25 -17.59
C ALA A 121 -10.72 -11.40 -16.56
N ARG A 122 -9.76 -12.31 -16.72
CA ARG A 122 -9.53 -13.42 -15.76
C ARG A 122 -9.22 -12.96 -14.34
N VAL A 123 -8.52 -11.82 -14.19
CA VAL A 123 -8.19 -11.25 -12.88
C VAL A 123 -9.43 -10.61 -12.28
N ARG A 124 -10.15 -9.80 -13.07
CA ARG A 124 -11.40 -9.17 -12.68
C ARG A 124 -12.40 -10.22 -12.18
N ASP A 125 -12.71 -11.22 -13.00
CA ASP A 125 -13.75 -12.21 -12.73
C ASP A 125 -13.43 -13.08 -11.48
N ARG A 126 -12.15 -13.24 -11.17
CA ARG A 126 -11.70 -13.99 -9.99
C ARG A 126 -11.71 -13.16 -8.70
N LEU A 127 -11.50 -11.84 -8.79
CA LEU A 127 -11.22 -11.00 -7.62
C LEU A 127 -12.33 -10.01 -7.29
N ILE A 128 -13.14 -9.59 -8.26
CA ILE A 128 -14.21 -8.63 -8.05
C ILE A 128 -15.54 -9.38 -8.00
N SER A 129 -16.24 -9.29 -6.87
CA SER A 129 -17.55 -9.90 -6.72
C SER A 129 -18.61 -9.10 -7.50
N THR A 130 -19.73 -9.76 -7.82
CA THR A 130 -20.89 -9.10 -8.45
C THR A 130 -21.41 -7.91 -7.65
N ASP A 131 -21.40 -8.02 -6.32
CA ASP A 131 -21.81 -6.94 -5.41
C ASP A 131 -20.85 -5.74 -5.49
N GLU A 132 -19.54 -5.97 -5.53
CA GLU A 132 -18.55 -4.89 -5.73
C GLU A 132 -18.69 -4.27 -7.12
N ALA A 133 -18.86 -5.09 -8.16
CA ALA A 133 -19.07 -4.61 -9.53
C ALA A 133 -20.34 -3.76 -9.65
N GLY A 134 -21.44 -4.16 -9.04
CA GLY A 134 -22.70 -3.43 -9.05
C GLY A 134 -22.67 -2.09 -8.28
N ARG A 135 -21.71 -1.93 -7.37
CA ARG A 135 -21.47 -0.70 -6.60
C ARG A 135 -20.39 0.19 -7.21
N MET A 136 -19.69 -0.28 -8.23
CA MET A 136 -18.70 0.54 -8.92
C MET A 136 -19.39 1.73 -9.60
N ARG A 137 -18.84 2.91 -9.34
CA ARG A 137 -19.15 4.11 -10.10
C ARG A 137 -17.98 4.35 -11.05
N PRO A 138 -18.16 4.26 -12.37
CA PRO A 138 -17.07 4.40 -13.33
C PRO A 138 -16.26 5.69 -13.16
N GLU A 139 -16.92 6.76 -12.67
CA GLU A 139 -16.31 8.06 -12.44
C GLU A 139 -15.37 8.07 -11.23
N VAL A 140 -15.58 7.16 -10.26
CA VAL A 140 -14.88 7.15 -8.96
C VAL A 140 -13.97 5.96 -8.81
N ALA A 141 -14.47 4.77 -9.14
CA ALA A 141 -13.77 3.53 -8.87
C ALA A 141 -13.83 2.60 -10.08
N GLY A 142 -12.72 2.47 -10.76
CA GLY A 142 -12.52 1.40 -11.73
C GLY A 142 -12.06 0.09 -11.06
N GLU A 143 -12.13 -0.98 -11.80
CA GLU A 143 -11.70 -2.32 -11.39
C GLU A 143 -10.27 -2.33 -10.83
N ARG A 144 -9.37 -1.51 -11.42
CA ARG A 144 -7.98 -1.37 -10.99
C ARG A 144 -7.86 -0.81 -9.58
N LEU A 145 -8.72 0.14 -9.21
CA LEU A 145 -8.75 0.66 -7.85
C LEU A 145 -9.19 -0.40 -6.83
N LEU A 146 -10.23 -1.19 -7.15
CA LEU A 146 -10.65 -2.29 -6.28
C LEU A 146 -9.54 -3.31 -6.10
N PHE A 147 -8.84 -3.66 -7.18
CA PHE A 147 -7.72 -4.58 -7.15
C PHE A 147 -6.60 -4.04 -6.24
N SER A 148 -6.15 -2.81 -6.48
CA SER A 148 -5.09 -2.17 -5.69
C SER A 148 -5.48 -2.04 -4.20
N ALA A 149 -6.73 -1.70 -3.90
CA ALA A 149 -7.22 -1.64 -2.53
C ALA A 149 -7.21 -3.02 -1.83
N LYS A 150 -7.55 -4.09 -2.56
CA LYS A 150 -7.44 -5.46 -2.05
C LYS A 150 -5.99 -5.86 -1.80
N GLU A 151 -5.06 -5.52 -2.70
CA GLU A 151 -3.64 -5.77 -2.52
C GLU A 151 -3.07 -5.04 -1.31
N ALA A 152 -3.39 -3.74 -1.13
CA ALA A 152 -2.97 -2.99 0.04
C ALA A 152 -3.53 -3.60 1.34
N ALA A 153 -4.81 -3.97 1.36
CA ALA A 153 -5.44 -4.63 2.50
C ALA A 153 -4.83 -6.02 2.78
N TYR A 154 -4.57 -6.80 1.74
CA TYR A 154 -3.91 -8.11 1.86
C TYR A 154 -2.52 -7.98 2.48
N LYS A 155 -1.70 -7.04 2.00
CA LYS A 155 -0.35 -6.78 2.54
C LYS A 155 -0.41 -6.39 4.01
N ALA A 156 -1.39 -5.56 4.41
CA ALA A 156 -1.60 -5.21 5.81
C ALA A 156 -2.01 -6.44 6.65
N CYS A 157 -2.95 -7.26 6.18
CA CYS A 157 -3.35 -8.49 6.85
C CYS A 157 -2.19 -9.48 6.97
N SER A 158 -1.43 -9.67 5.88
CA SER A 158 -0.29 -10.60 5.83
C SER A 158 0.80 -10.26 6.86
N ALA A 159 1.06 -8.96 7.07
CA ALA A 159 2.02 -8.49 8.06
C ALA A 159 1.55 -8.74 9.52
N LEU A 160 0.24 -8.91 9.74
CA LEU A 160 -0.32 -9.03 11.08
C LEU A 160 -0.51 -10.48 11.55
N VAL A 161 -0.80 -11.39 10.61
CA VAL A 161 -1.37 -12.70 10.95
C VAL A 161 -0.32 -13.72 11.41
N GLY A 162 0.99 -13.43 11.36
CA GLY A 162 2.02 -14.41 11.75
C GLY A 162 1.82 -15.76 11.03
N ASP A 163 1.69 -16.86 11.76
CA ASP A 163 1.44 -18.20 11.21
C ASP A 163 -0.05 -18.48 10.92
N GLY A 164 -0.93 -17.53 11.21
CA GLY A 164 -2.36 -17.67 10.97
C GLY A 164 -2.76 -17.57 9.49
N ARG A 165 -4.05 -17.83 9.22
CA ARG A 165 -4.60 -17.74 7.88
C ARG A 165 -4.71 -16.27 7.42
N VAL A 166 -4.01 -15.92 6.36
CA VAL A 166 -4.23 -14.65 5.64
C VAL A 166 -5.47 -14.79 4.74
N PRO A 167 -6.39 -13.80 4.72
CA PRO A 167 -7.52 -13.83 3.80
C PRO A 167 -7.03 -13.78 2.35
N ARG A 168 -7.66 -14.54 1.46
CA ARG A 168 -7.39 -14.43 0.02
C ARG A 168 -7.92 -13.09 -0.50
N LEU A 169 -7.31 -12.54 -1.55
CA LEU A 169 -7.77 -11.28 -2.17
C LEU A 169 -9.26 -11.28 -2.52
N ALA A 170 -9.77 -12.40 -3.02
CA ALA A 170 -11.18 -12.57 -3.34
C ALA A 170 -12.11 -12.56 -2.12
N GLU A 171 -11.60 -12.79 -0.91
CA GLU A 171 -12.38 -12.77 0.33
C GLU A 171 -12.48 -11.37 0.93
N LEU A 172 -11.58 -10.46 0.58
CA LEU A 172 -11.64 -9.07 0.99
C LEU A 172 -12.75 -8.33 0.22
N ARG A 173 -13.61 -7.62 0.91
CA ARG A 173 -14.64 -6.78 0.31
C ARG A 173 -14.29 -5.31 0.49
N ILE A 174 -14.20 -4.59 -0.61
CA ILE A 174 -13.83 -3.18 -0.63
C ILE A 174 -15.07 -2.33 -0.89
N LEU A 175 -15.29 -1.37 0.00
CA LEU A 175 -16.28 -0.33 -0.18
C LEU A 175 -15.56 1.00 -0.42
N VAL A 176 -15.55 1.46 -1.67
CA VAL A 176 -14.91 2.72 -2.05
C VAL A 176 -15.83 3.89 -1.71
N GLU A 177 -15.28 4.87 -1.02
CA GLU A 177 -15.93 6.14 -0.73
C GLU A 177 -15.29 7.24 -1.60
N PRO A 178 -16.07 8.07 -2.30
CA PRO A 178 -15.52 9.17 -3.10
C PRO A 178 -14.93 10.25 -2.19
N GLY A 179 -13.85 10.87 -2.66
CA GLY A 179 -13.26 12.04 -2.01
C GLY A 179 -14.03 13.33 -2.33
N ARG A 180 -13.76 14.40 -1.57
CA ARG A 180 -14.41 15.71 -1.77
C ARG A 180 -13.86 16.50 -2.96
N HIS A 181 -12.69 16.21 -3.45
CA HIS A 181 -12.02 16.95 -4.54
C HIS A 181 -12.31 16.32 -5.90
N GLY A 182 -13.55 16.40 -6.33
CA GLY A 182 -14.02 15.89 -7.60
C GLY A 182 -14.00 14.37 -7.73
N PRO A 183 -14.93 13.80 -8.47
CA PRO A 183 -14.96 12.37 -8.72
C PRO A 183 -13.69 11.93 -9.45
N GLY A 184 -13.08 10.86 -8.99
CA GLY A 184 -12.02 10.17 -9.70
C GLY A 184 -10.57 10.54 -9.36
N THR A 185 -10.29 11.49 -8.46
CA THR A 185 -8.90 11.85 -8.11
C THR A 185 -8.37 11.20 -6.83
N SER A 186 -9.12 11.22 -5.76
CA SER A 186 -8.73 10.60 -4.48
C SER A 186 -9.94 10.33 -3.59
N GLY A 187 -9.77 9.44 -2.63
CA GLY A 187 -10.83 9.12 -1.67
C GLY A 187 -10.38 8.09 -0.66
N ARG A 188 -11.36 7.43 -0.09
CA ARG A 188 -11.20 6.42 0.94
C ARG A 188 -11.83 5.11 0.50
N PHE A 189 -11.46 4.06 1.19
CA PHE A 189 -12.14 2.79 1.11
C PHE A 189 -12.18 2.12 2.47
N ARG A 190 -13.21 1.33 2.69
CA ARG A 190 -13.33 0.44 3.84
C ARG A 190 -13.12 -0.99 3.41
N VAL A 191 -12.61 -1.80 4.31
CA VAL A 191 -12.37 -3.21 4.08
C VAL A 191 -13.29 -4.02 5.01
N ARG A 192 -14.04 -4.94 4.44
CA ARG A 192 -14.72 -6.00 5.20
C ARG A 192 -13.92 -7.27 5.01
N VAL A 193 -13.53 -7.84 6.12
CA VAL A 193 -12.80 -9.11 6.17
C VAL A 193 -13.78 -10.18 6.65
N PRO A 194 -13.86 -11.36 6.00
CA PRO A 194 -14.65 -12.46 6.54
C PRO A 194 -14.09 -12.84 7.92
N ALA A 195 -14.91 -13.49 8.73
CA ALA A 195 -14.52 -13.93 10.07
C ALA A 195 -13.16 -14.64 10.02
N LEU A 196 -12.14 -13.97 10.47
CA LEU A 196 -10.78 -14.48 10.58
C LEU A 196 -10.57 -14.99 12.00
N THR A 197 -9.73 -15.99 12.12
CA THR A 197 -9.22 -16.51 13.39
C THR A 197 -8.45 -15.48 14.24
N VAL A 198 -8.25 -14.27 13.73
CA VAL A 198 -7.65 -13.14 14.42
C VAL A 198 -8.75 -12.10 14.62
N ASP A 199 -8.77 -11.48 15.78
CA ASP A 199 -9.70 -10.42 16.18
C ASP A 199 -9.52 -9.14 15.34
N LEU A 200 -9.81 -9.27 14.03
CA LEU A 200 -9.85 -8.23 13.02
C LEU A 200 -11.31 -8.00 12.67
N ASP A 201 -12.03 -7.30 13.54
CA ASP A 201 -13.29 -6.74 13.11
C ASP A 201 -13.00 -5.61 12.10
N GLY A 202 -13.74 -5.55 11.00
CA GLY A 202 -13.50 -4.61 9.90
C GLY A 202 -13.53 -3.12 10.28
N ARG A 203 -13.76 -2.79 11.56
CA ARG A 203 -13.83 -1.43 12.10
C ARG A 203 -12.47 -0.73 12.20
N HIS A 204 -11.38 -1.49 12.15
CA HIS A 204 -10.02 -0.96 12.33
C HIS A 204 -9.25 -0.75 11.03
N PHE A 205 -9.88 -1.04 9.88
CA PHE A 205 -9.27 -0.85 8.57
C PHE A 205 -9.59 0.53 8.02
N GLU A 206 -8.56 1.33 7.81
CA GLU A 206 -8.65 2.63 7.16
C GLU A 206 -7.88 2.60 5.85
N GLY A 207 -8.58 2.86 4.74
CA GLY A 207 -7.99 2.85 3.40
C GLY A 207 -8.06 4.21 2.72
N ARG A 208 -7.01 4.56 1.99
CA ARG A 208 -6.97 5.72 1.10
C ARG A 208 -6.50 5.34 -0.29
N TRP A 209 -6.97 6.11 -1.26
CA TRP A 209 -6.55 5.97 -2.64
C TRP A 209 -6.34 7.31 -3.32
N LYS A 210 -5.50 7.29 -4.36
CA LYS A 210 -5.24 8.40 -5.28
C LYS A 210 -5.08 7.87 -6.69
N ARG A 211 -5.76 8.52 -7.66
CA ARG A 211 -5.55 8.30 -9.10
C ARG A 211 -4.91 9.55 -9.68
N SER A 212 -3.75 9.42 -10.27
CA SER A 212 -3.04 10.53 -10.90
C SER A 212 -1.88 10.03 -11.75
N HIS A 213 -1.52 10.75 -12.79
CA HIS A 213 -0.37 10.45 -13.64
C HIS A 213 -0.37 9.03 -14.23
N GLY A 214 -1.56 8.49 -14.54
CA GLY A 214 -1.70 7.13 -15.08
C GLY A 214 -1.47 6.02 -14.05
N LEU A 215 -1.51 6.35 -12.75
CA LEU A 215 -1.37 5.43 -11.64
C LEU A 215 -2.56 5.46 -10.70
N VAL A 216 -2.80 4.32 -10.06
CA VAL A 216 -3.66 4.15 -8.89
C VAL A 216 -2.75 3.77 -7.72
N LEU A 217 -2.75 4.58 -6.66
CA LEU A 217 -2.07 4.28 -5.41
C LEU A 217 -3.09 4.08 -4.30
N THR A 218 -2.82 3.10 -3.46
CA THR A 218 -3.65 2.78 -2.29
C THR A 218 -2.80 2.55 -1.06
N SER A 219 -3.34 2.87 0.10
CA SER A 219 -2.81 2.45 1.39
C SER A 219 -3.92 1.89 2.26
N CYS A 220 -3.60 0.92 3.07
CA CYS A 220 -4.49 0.34 4.07
C CYS A 220 -3.76 0.23 5.39
N VAL A 221 -4.36 0.77 6.44
CA VAL A 221 -3.82 0.72 7.79
C VAL A 221 -4.79 -0.05 8.67
N ILE A 222 -4.25 -0.95 9.48
CA ILE A 222 -5.01 -1.61 10.55
C ILE A 222 -4.64 -0.92 11.86
N LEU A 223 -5.61 -0.27 12.47
CA LEU A 223 -5.43 0.48 13.70
C LEU A 223 -5.59 -0.41 14.94
N ARG A 224 -5.00 0.00 16.06
CA ARG A 224 -5.28 -0.61 17.37
C ARG A 224 -6.69 -0.23 17.83
N PRO A 225 -7.40 -1.12 18.55
CA PRO A 225 -8.65 -0.78 19.20
C PRO A 225 -8.49 0.50 20.06
N GLY A 226 -9.47 1.40 19.98
CA GLY A 226 -9.43 2.67 20.70
C GLY A 226 -8.53 3.75 20.12
N THR A 227 -7.80 3.47 19.03
CA THR A 227 -7.02 4.50 18.34
C THR A 227 -7.94 5.42 17.56
N GLU A 228 -7.89 6.71 17.85
CA GLU A 228 -8.57 7.69 17.03
C GLU A 228 -7.85 7.91 15.70
N VAL A 229 -8.61 7.81 14.61
CA VAL A 229 -8.13 8.21 13.28
C VAL A 229 -7.80 9.71 13.31
N PRO A 230 -6.58 10.13 12.96
CA PRO A 230 -6.22 11.55 12.93
C PRO A 230 -7.24 12.36 12.12
N ARG A 231 -7.55 13.60 12.55
CA ARG A 231 -8.58 14.44 11.93
C ARG A 231 -8.39 14.57 10.42
N ALA A 232 -7.13 14.74 9.97
CA ALA A 232 -6.76 14.76 8.55
C ALA A 232 -7.07 13.44 7.80
N TRP A 233 -7.31 12.37 8.52
CA TRP A 233 -7.68 11.05 8.02
C TRP A 233 -9.16 10.71 8.25
N ARG A 234 -9.92 11.56 8.97
CA ARG A 234 -11.36 11.36 9.19
C ARG A 234 -12.17 11.75 7.94
N PRO A 235 -13.38 11.23 7.75
CA PRO A 235 -14.29 11.67 6.70
C PRO A 235 -14.49 13.19 6.80
N GLY A 236 -14.32 13.89 5.70
CA GLY A 236 -14.65 15.30 5.62
C GLY A 236 -13.51 16.29 5.87
N THR A 237 -12.29 15.88 6.15
CA THR A 237 -11.13 16.78 6.22
C THR A 237 -10.40 16.84 4.87
N GLU A 238 -10.10 18.06 4.44
CA GLU A 238 -9.31 18.31 3.22
C GLU A 238 -7.90 17.75 3.39
N VAL A 239 -7.42 17.08 2.34
CA VAL A 239 -5.98 16.79 2.22
C VAL A 239 -5.33 18.12 1.85
N PRO A 240 -4.35 18.64 2.62
CA PRO A 240 -3.66 19.86 2.24
C PRO A 240 -3.08 19.68 0.84
N THR A 241 -3.49 20.51 -0.09
CA THR A 241 -2.81 20.68 -1.36
C THR A 241 -1.45 21.28 -1.04
N ALA A 242 -0.37 20.55 -1.33
CA ALA A 242 0.95 21.16 -1.36
C ALA A 242 0.90 22.29 -2.41
N GLN A 243 0.84 23.52 -1.93
CA GLN A 243 1.04 24.70 -2.77
C GLN A 243 2.52 24.76 -3.13
N GLY A 244 2.78 24.91 -4.43
CA GLY A 244 3.98 25.47 -5.04
C GLY A 244 5.27 24.68 -4.97
#